data_6b91d18a56d2f5a03d2403c4635850cb
#
_entry.id   6b91d18a56d2f5a03d2403c4635850cb
#
_cell.length_a   1.000
_cell.length_b   1.000
_cell.length_c   1.000
_cell.angle_alpha   90.00
_cell.angle_beta   90.00
_cell.angle_gamma   90.00
#
_symmetry.space_group_name_H-M   'P 1'
#
loop_
_entity.id
_entity.type
_entity.pdbx_description
1 polymer ?
#
loop_
_entity_poly.entity_id
_entity_poly.type
_entity_poly.pdbx_seq_one_letter_code
_entity_poly.pdbx_strand_id
1 'polypeptide(L)'
;MKKILLLFMLFSSVTFAQIAVTHFNADWNSANDVSWFMGLEDCKTIGHTDIAKDAAAQAEHKIAVVPTIIIFKDGEEVARFQADLSFKMLATREEVQDEISNQLMSDF
;
A
#
# COMPACT_ATOMS: atom_id res chain seq x y z
N MET A 1 -12.53 24.55 37.22
CA MET A 1 -11.66 23.41 37.39
C MET A 1 -12.11 22.24 36.56
N LYS A 2 -13.30 21.78 36.71
CA LYS A 2 -13.83 20.64 35.97
C LYS A 2 -14.01 20.91 34.48
N LYS A 3 -14.18 22.16 34.13
CA LYS A 3 -14.44 22.58 32.74
C LYS A 3 -13.23 22.39 31.84
N ILE A 4 -12.05 22.31 32.41
CA ILE A 4 -10.81 22.14 31.65
C ILE A 4 -10.77 20.77 30.98
N LEU A 5 -11.31 19.76 31.65
CA LEU A 5 -11.32 18.40 31.12
C LEU A 5 -12.14 18.28 29.84
N LEU A 6 -13.18 19.09 29.72
CA LEU A 6 -14.05 19.06 28.55
C LEU A 6 -13.35 19.58 27.31
N LEU A 7 -12.41 20.49 27.50
CA LEU A 7 -11.66 21.04 26.36
C LEU A 7 -10.81 20.02 25.66
N PHE A 8 -10.28 19.04 26.39
CA PHE A 8 -9.48 18.00 25.77
C PHE A 8 -10.28 17.12 24.82
N MET A 9 -11.55 16.98 25.07
CA MET A 9 -12.40 16.17 24.21
C MET A 9 -12.68 16.84 22.88
N LEU A 10 -12.57 18.16 22.82
CA LEU A 10 -12.78 18.90 21.59
C LEU A 10 -11.60 18.78 20.64
N PHE A 11 -10.45 18.38 21.15
CA PHE A 11 -9.27 18.16 20.34
C PHE A 11 -9.08 16.73 19.92
N SER A 12 -10.03 15.89 20.24
CA SER A 12 -10.03 14.53 19.70
C SER A 12 -10.24 14.67 18.20
N SER A 13 -9.28 14.56 17.58
CA SER A 13 -8.85 14.88 16.28
C SER A 13 -9.57 14.21 15.14
N VAL A 14 -9.61 14.89 14.07
CA VAL A 14 -9.88 14.34 12.77
C VAL A 14 -8.62 13.60 12.33
N THR A 15 -8.71 12.28 12.20
CA THR A 15 -7.63 11.49 11.64
C THR A 15 -7.96 11.16 10.20
N PHE A 16 -7.01 11.42 9.32
CA PHE A 16 -7.16 11.04 7.91
C PHE A 16 -6.60 9.63 7.71
N ALA A 17 -7.24 8.89 6.80
CA ALA A 17 -6.75 7.58 6.40
C ALA A 17 -5.31 7.68 5.88
N GLN A 18 -4.49 6.71 6.24
CA GLN A 18 -3.12 6.64 5.80
C GLN A 18 -2.96 5.51 4.80
N ILE A 19 -2.54 5.86 3.61
CA ILE A 19 -2.30 4.90 2.55
C ILE A 19 -0.81 4.57 2.50
N ALA A 20 -0.52 3.29 2.51
CA ALA A 20 0.81 2.76 2.27
C ALA A 20 0.76 1.81 1.10
N VAL A 21 1.74 1.90 0.21
CA VAL A 21 1.81 1.02 -0.95
C VAL A 21 3.14 0.28 -0.89
N THR A 22 3.11 -1.03 -1.02
CA THR A 22 4.31 -1.84 -1.04
C THR A 22 4.39 -2.64 -2.34
N HIS A 23 5.55 -2.55 -2.97
CA HIS A 23 5.89 -3.31 -4.16
C HIS A 23 6.72 -4.51 -3.72
N PHE A 24 6.18 -5.71 -3.90
CA PHE A 24 6.88 -6.95 -3.60
C PHE A 24 7.40 -7.54 -4.89
N ASN A 25 8.70 -7.80 -4.92
CA ASN A 25 9.30 -8.49 -6.04
C ASN A 25 10.45 -9.33 -5.50
N ALA A 26 11.10 -10.06 -6.36
CA ALA A 26 12.29 -10.84 -6.01
C ALA A 26 13.45 -10.37 -6.87
N ASP A 27 14.65 -10.41 -6.32
CA ASP A 27 15.84 -9.95 -7.02
C ASP A 27 16.03 -10.64 -8.36
N TRP A 28 15.73 -11.95 -8.43
CA TRP A 28 15.83 -12.71 -9.69
C TRP A 28 14.82 -12.22 -10.74
N ASN A 29 13.82 -11.44 -10.36
CA ASN A 29 12.82 -10.89 -11.27
C ASN A 29 12.92 -9.38 -11.38
N SER A 30 14.05 -8.78 -11.02
CA SER A 30 14.20 -7.33 -10.96
C SER A 30 14.03 -6.64 -12.33
N ALA A 31 14.24 -7.38 -13.42
CA ALA A 31 13.99 -6.85 -14.76
C ALA A 31 12.52 -6.49 -14.98
N ASN A 32 11.63 -7.05 -14.19
CA ASN A 32 10.19 -6.79 -14.26
C ASN A 32 9.69 -5.94 -13.08
N ASP A 33 10.58 -5.22 -12.42
CA ASP A 33 10.18 -4.25 -11.40
C ASP A 33 9.17 -3.28 -12.00
N VAL A 34 8.17 -2.94 -11.20
CA VAL A 34 7.16 -1.98 -11.63
C VAL A 34 7.75 -0.59 -11.54
N SER A 35 8.17 -0.05 -12.68
CA SER A 35 8.95 1.19 -12.72
C SER A 35 8.21 2.43 -12.21
N TRP A 36 6.89 2.42 -12.28
CA TRP A 36 6.07 3.59 -11.95
C TRP A 36 5.58 3.60 -10.51
N PHE A 37 5.86 2.55 -9.70
CA PHE A 37 5.24 2.48 -8.37
C PHE A 37 5.71 3.61 -7.44
N MET A 38 6.93 4.08 -7.59
CA MET A 38 7.43 5.20 -6.78
C MET A 38 6.77 6.52 -7.12
N GLY A 39 6.13 6.62 -8.28
CA GLY A 39 5.44 7.82 -8.71
C GLY A 39 3.98 7.90 -8.31
N LEU A 40 3.49 6.94 -7.53
CA LEU A 40 2.11 6.98 -7.04
C LEU A 40 1.94 8.14 -6.07
N GLU A 41 0.77 8.79 -6.14
CA GLU A 41 0.49 9.98 -5.36
C GLU A 41 -0.50 9.68 -4.23
N ASP A 42 -0.56 10.59 -3.27
CA ASP A 42 -1.49 10.53 -2.14
C ASP A 42 -1.26 9.35 -1.21
N CYS A 43 -0.03 8.87 -1.18
CA CYS A 43 0.40 7.79 -0.29
C CYS A 43 1.30 8.37 0.80
N LYS A 44 1.08 7.96 2.04
CA LYS A 44 1.97 8.35 3.12
C LYS A 44 3.34 7.70 2.97
N THR A 45 3.35 6.43 2.59
CA THR A 45 4.59 5.69 2.37
C THR A 45 4.48 4.85 1.11
N ILE A 46 5.60 4.70 0.42
CA ILE A 46 5.76 3.81 -0.71
C ILE A 46 7.03 3.01 -0.43
N GLY A 47 6.93 1.69 -0.43
CA GLY A 47 8.03 0.82 -0.09
C GLY A 47 8.23 -0.30 -1.08
N HIS A 48 9.40 -0.93 -0.97
CA HIS A 48 9.77 -2.08 -1.78
C HIS A 48 10.30 -3.18 -0.86
N THR A 49 9.85 -4.40 -1.10
CA THR A 49 10.32 -5.57 -0.36
C THR A 49 10.77 -6.64 -1.35
N ASP A 50 11.99 -7.12 -1.16
CA ASP A 50 12.54 -8.25 -1.90
C ASP A 50 12.21 -9.53 -1.12
N ILE A 51 11.25 -10.30 -1.61
CA ILE A 51 10.81 -11.51 -0.91
C ILE A 51 11.85 -12.62 -0.94
N ALA A 52 12.83 -12.55 -1.83
CA ALA A 52 13.92 -13.51 -1.84
C ALA A 52 14.83 -13.32 -0.62
N LYS A 53 14.86 -12.11 -0.08
CA LYS A 53 15.64 -11.77 1.12
C LYS A 53 14.80 -11.71 2.37
N ASP A 54 13.48 -11.63 2.22
CA ASP A 54 12.54 -11.51 3.34
C ASP A 54 11.42 -12.52 3.18
N ALA A 55 11.72 -13.76 3.51
CA ALA A 55 10.76 -14.84 3.44
C ALA A 55 9.60 -14.67 4.43
N ALA A 56 9.86 -13.98 5.54
CA ALA A 56 8.81 -13.70 6.52
C ALA A 56 7.75 -12.77 5.94
N ALA A 57 8.16 -11.75 5.20
CA ALA A 57 7.22 -10.85 4.55
C ALA A 57 6.42 -11.59 3.48
N GLN A 58 7.04 -12.48 2.73
CA GLN A 58 6.34 -13.29 1.75
C GLN A 58 5.23 -14.11 2.40
N ALA A 59 5.54 -14.75 3.51
CA ALA A 59 4.57 -15.58 4.21
C ALA A 59 3.47 -14.73 4.85
N GLU A 60 3.84 -13.63 5.48
CA GLU A 60 2.89 -12.75 6.17
C GLU A 60 1.86 -12.19 5.20
N HIS A 61 2.29 -11.74 4.05
CA HIS A 61 1.40 -11.12 3.06
C HIS A 61 0.92 -12.09 1.99
N LYS A 62 1.29 -13.36 2.11
CA LYS A 62 0.87 -14.42 1.18
C LYS A 62 1.14 -14.05 -0.27
N ILE A 63 2.39 -13.69 -0.54
CA ILE A 63 2.80 -13.31 -1.88
C ILE A 63 3.01 -14.59 -2.70
N ALA A 64 2.11 -14.84 -3.63
CA ALA A 64 2.12 -16.05 -4.46
C ALA A 64 2.84 -15.82 -5.79
N VAL A 65 2.79 -14.62 -6.31
CA VAL A 65 3.45 -14.24 -7.58
C VAL A 65 4.14 -12.91 -7.41
N VAL A 66 5.14 -12.64 -8.23
CA VAL A 66 5.84 -11.36 -8.23
C VAL A 66 5.92 -10.80 -9.64
N PRO A 67 5.89 -9.48 -9.80
CA PRO A 67 5.67 -8.49 -8.74
C PRO A 67 4.22 -8.48 -8.24
N THR A 68 4.03 -8.06 -7.00
CA THR A 68 2.72 -7.81 -6.41
C THR A 68 2.76 -6.44 -5.75
N ILE A 69 1.74 -5.63 -5.97
CA ILE A 69 1.58 -4.36 -5.29
C ILE A 69 0.40 -4.47 -4.34
N ILE A 70 0.61 -4.14 -3.08
CA ILE A 70 -0.45 -4.13 -2.08
C ILE A 70 -0.66 -2.71 -1.59
N ILE A 71 -1.92 -2.31 -1.55
CA ILE A 71 -2.33 -1.04 -0.94
C ILE A 71 -2.85 -1.34 0.45
N PHE A 72 -2.28 -0.68 1.44
CA PHE A 72 -2.73 -0.77 2.83
C PHE A 72 -3.39 0.55 3.21
N LYS A 73 -4.48 0.46 3.95
CA LYS A 73 -5.15 1.62 4.52
C LYS A 73 -5.18 1.43 6.02
N ASP A 74 -4.52 2.32 6.74
CA ASP A 74 -4.40 2.24 8.20
C ASP A 74 -3.87 0.87 8.66
N GLY A 75 -2.92 0.33 7.92
CA GLY A 75 -2.26 -0.92 8.25
C GLY A 75 -2.94 -2.19 7.73
N GLU A 76 -4.11 -2.07 7.13
CA GLU A 76 -4.85 -3.22 6.61
C GLU A 76 -4.81 -3.27 5.09
N GLU A 77 -4.63 -4.44 4.55
CA GLU A 77 -4.67 -4.62 3.10
C GLU A 77 -6.07 -4.34 2.57
N VAL A 78 -6.17 -3.42 1.61
CA VAL A 78 -7.45 -3.06 0.99
C VAL A 78 -7.50 -3.37 -0.50
N ALA A 79 -6.36 -3.52 -1.14
CA ALA A 79 -6.31 -3.88 -2.56
C ALA A 79 -4.97 -4.53 -2.88
N ARG A 80 -4.99 -5.38 -3.90
CA ARG A 80 -3.81 -6.12 -4.31
C ARG A 80 -3.81 -6.24 -5.84
N PHE A 81 -2.66 -5.97 -6.44
CA PHE A 81 -2.46 -6.10 -7.88
C PHE A 81 -1.33 -7.10 -8.11
N GLN A 82 -1.61 -8.15 -8.83
CA GLN A 82 -0.67 -9.25 -9.00
C GLN A 82 -0.23 -9.38 -10.45
N ALA A 83 0.99 -9.88 -10.61
CA ALA A 83 1.54 -10.18 -11.91
C ALA A 83 0.83 -11.36 -12.58
N ASP A 84 1.05 -11.49 -13.87
CA ASP A 84 0.63 -12.69 -14.60
C ASP A 84 1.65 -13.82 -14.39
N LEU A 85 1.43 -14.94 -15.08
CA LEU A 85 2.31 -16.10 -14.96
C LEU A 85 3.70 -15.89 -15.58
N SER A 86 3.88 -14.82 -16.35
CA SER A 86 5.19 -14.44 -16.88
C SER A 86 5.95 -13.50 -15.97
N PHE A 87 5.46 -13.26 -14.77
CA PHE A 87 6.07 -12.39 -13.74
C PHE A 87 6.11 -10.93 -14.17
N LYS A 88 5.07 -10.48 -14.88
CA LYS A 88 4.94 -9.08 -15.29
C LYS A 88 3.65 -8.51 -14.75
N MET A 89 3.73 -7.29 -14.22
CA MET A 89 2.56 -6.61 -13.70
C MET A 89 1.57 -6.29 -14.81
N LEU A 90 0.31 -6.68 -14.60
CA LEU A 90 -0.76 -6.42 -15.55
C LEU A 90 -1.41 -5.06 -15.33
N ALA A 91 -1.47 -4.61 -14.07
CA ALA A 91 -2.11 -3.35 -13.74
C ALA A 91 -1.30 -2.19 -14.25
N THR A 92 -1.99 -1.12 -14.63
CA THR A 92 -1.37 0.13 -15.03
C THR A 92 -1.22 1.04 -13.83
N ARG A 93 -0.37 2.08 -13.98
CA ARG A 93 -0.24 3.12 -12.97
C ARG A 93 -1.59 3.76 -12.65
N GLU A 94 -2.38 4.03 -13.68
CA GLU A 94 -3.68 4.67 -13.53
C GLU A 94 -4.65 3.80 -12.73
N GLU A 95 -4.64 2.50 -12.95
CA GLU A 95 -5.51 1.58 -12.22
C GLU A 95 -5.16 1.57 -10.73
N VAL A 96 -3.88 1.53 -10.41
CA VAL A 96 -3.43 1.53 -9.02
C VAL A 96 -3.71 2.89 -8.37
N GLN A 97 -3.45 3.99 -9.10
CA GLN A 97 -3.71 5.33 -8.59
C GLN A 97 -5.20 5.55 -8.34
N ASP A 98 -6.05 5.05 -9.23
CA ASP A 98 -7.49 5.15 -9.06
C ASP A 98 -7.95 4.41 -7.80
N GLU A 99 -7.37 3.25 -7.53
CA GLU A 99 -7.72 2.51 -6.32
C GLU A 99 -7.29 3.26 -5.06
N ILE A 100 -6.12 3.87 -5.07
CA ILE A 100 -5.67 4.72 -3.96
C ILE A 100 -6.68 5.84 -3.72
N SER A 101 -7.09 6.51 -4.78
CA SER A 101 -8.07 7.60 -4.70
C SER A 101 -9.39 7.11 -4.17
N ASN A 102 -9.85 5.94 -4.64
CA ASN A 102 -11.10 5.35 -4.17
C ASN A 102 -11.06 5.04 -2.68
N GLN A 103 -9.93 4.52 -2.19
CA GLN A 103 -9.78 4.22 -0.77
C GLN A 103 -9.81 5.48 0.09
N LEU A 104 -9.21 6.55 -0.39
CA LEU A 104 -9.24 7.83 0.31
C LEU A 104 -10.65 8.42 0.33
N MET A 105 -11.36 8.32 -0.79
CA MET A 105 -12.71 8.87 -0.91
C MET A 105 -13.75 8.07 -0.13
N SER A 106 -13.48 6.81 0.16
CA SER A 106 -14.44 5.95 0.86
C SER A 106 -14.69 6.40 2.32
N ASP A 107 -13.86 7.32 2.83
CA ASP A 107 -14.02 7.86 4.18
C ASP A 107 -14.93 9.09 4.23
N PHE A 108 -15.46 9.51 3.11
CA PHE A 108 -16.29 10.73 3.03
C PHE A 108 -17.74 10.44 2.77
#